data_5651b0e2286d658fc281e04710cdeb99
#
_entry.id   5651b0e2286d658fc281e04710cdeb99
#
_cell.length_a   1.000
_cell.length_b   1.000
_cell.length_c   1.000
_cell.angle_alpha   90.00
_cell.angle_beta   90.00
_cell.angle_gamma   90.00
#
_symmetry.space_group_name_H-M   'P 1'
#
loop_
_entity.id
_entity.type
_entity.pdbx_description
1 polymer ?
#
loop_
_entity_poly.entity_id
_entity_poly.type
_entity_poly.pdbx_seq_one_letter_code
_entity_poly.pdbx_strand_id
1 'polypeptide(L)'
;IKSPIIPPPLNNHGKYVVSLNKLIRWLGPIVEESDVMLIPEFPGASLLYDDAGKVIGVRTGDKGIGKDGEPKNNFQPGADIFAKVTVLGEGSRGSLTKKLVEKLGLEGENPQVYAGGVKKIWELQKGRVTPGFVMHTLGYPL
;
A
#
# COMPACT_ATOMS: atom_id res chain seq x y z
N ILE A 1 21.56 17.85 -20.70
CA ILE A 1 22.96 17.51 -20.34
C ILE A 1 22.92 16.18 -19.60
N LYS A 2 23.70 15.19 -20.07
CA LYS A 2 23.85 13.93 -19.33
C LYS A 2 24.74 14.18 -18.12
N SER A 3 24.32 13.67 -16.94
CA SER A 3 25.18 13.71 -15.75
C SER A 3 26.41 12.80 -15.96
N PRO A 4 27.61 13.28 -15.70
CA PRO A 4 28.81 12.44 -15.75
C PRO A 4 28.89 11.42 -14.62
N ILE A 5 28.15 11.65 -13.55
CA ILE A 5 28.11 10.78 -12.35
C ILE A 5 26.67 10.37 -12.09
N ILE A 6 26.44 9.06 -11.95
CA ILE A 6 25.16 8.51 -11.53
C ILE A 6 25.23 8.27 -10.03
N PRO A 7 24.47 8.99 -9.21
CA PRO A 7 24.40 8.72 -7.78
C PRO A 7 24.00 7.27 -7.49
N PRO A 8 24.58 6.59 -6.48
CA PRO A 8 24.29 5.19 -6.20
C PRO A 8 22.79 4.86 -6.08
N PRO A 9 21.93 5.70 -5.48
CA PRO A 9 20.48 5.44 -5.40
C PRO A 9 19.78 5.43 -6.77
N LEU A 10 20.34 6.08 -7.78
CA LEU A 10 19.79 6.16 -9.14
C LEU A 10 20.39 5.12 -10.09
N ASN A 11 21.35 4.31 -9.61
CA ASN A 11 21.94 3.24 -10.40
C ASN A 11 20.99 2.05 -10.47
N ASN A 12 20.35 1.85 -11.62
CA ASN A 12 19.38 0.79 -11.88
C ASN A 12 19.96 -0.41 -12.63
N HIS A 13 21.29 -0.45 -12.85
CA HIS A 13 21.92 -1.56 -13.55
C HIS A 13 21.71 -2.88 -12.76
N GLY A 14 21.24 -3.92 -13.43
CA GLY A 14 20.91 -5.20 -12.82
C GLY A 14 19.60 -5.19 -11.98
N LYS A 15 18.82 -4.11 -12.01
CA LYS A 15 17.52 -4.02 -11.34
C LYS A 15 16.37 -4.34 -12.30
N TYR A 16 15.25 -4.77 -11.73
CA TYR A 16 14.05 -5.05 -12.50
C TYR A 16 13.07 -3.88 -12.43
N VAL A 17 12.48 -3.55 -13.58
CA VAL A 17 11.35 -2.63 -13.67
C VAL A 17 10.07 -3.44 -13.73
N VAL A 18 9.24 -3.32 -12.72
CA VAL A 18 8.02 -4.13 -12.58
C VAL A 18 6.79 -3.25 -12.36
N SER A 19 5.64 -3.74 -12.78
CA SER A 19 4.35 -3.19 -12.39
C SER A 19 3.88 -3.89 -11.11
N LEU A 20 3.79 -3.16 -10.00
CA LEU A 20 3.26 -3.71 -8.74
C LEU A 20 1.85 -4.28 -8.90
N ASN A 21 1.00 -3.65 -9.71
CA ASN A 21 -0.34 -4.16 -9.98
C ASN A 21 -0.32 -5.55 -10.64
N LYS A 22 0.58 -5.76 -11.63
CA LYS A 22 0.74 -7.07 -12.27
C LYS A 22 1.36 -8.10 -11.31
N LEU A 23 2.32 -7.68 -10.50
CA LEU A 23 2.95 -8.55 -9.50
C LEU A 23 1.93 -9.04 -8.46
N ILE A 24 1.10 -8.15 -7.92
CA ILE A 24 0.08 -8.51 -6.94
C ILE A 24 -0.99 -9.42 -7.55
N ARG A 25 -1.41 -9.17 -8.79
CA ARG A 25 -2.35 -10.06 -9.50
C ARG A 25 -1.79 -11.45 -9.74
N TRP A 26 -0.49 -11.56 -9.99
CA TRP A 26 0.18 -12.83 -10.14
C TRP A 26 0.36 -13.55 -8.80
N LEU A 27 0.67 -12.79 -7.74
CA LEU A 27 0.90 -13.34 -6.40
C LEU A 27 -0.39 -13.80 -5.71
N GLY A 28 -1.53 -13.14 -6.00
CA GLY A 28 -2.82 -13.44 -5.37
C GLY A 28 -3.18 -14.93 -5.38
N PRO A 29 -3.27 -15.59 -6.55
CA PRO A 29 -3.58 -17.02 -6.63
C PRO A 29 -2.58 -17.91 -5.85
N ILE A 30 -1.30 -17.57 -5.87
CA ILE A 30 -0.25 -18.31 -5.13
C ILE A 30 -0.50 -18.24 -3.62
N VAL A 31 -0.94 -17.09 -3.13
CA VAL A 31 -1.28 -16.90 -1.71
C VAL A 31 -2.55 -17.69 -1.35
N GLU A 32 -3.56 -17.68 -2.21
CA GLU A 32 -4.80 -18.44 -2.01
C GLU A 32 -4.54 -19.96 -1.97
N GLU A 33 -3.62 -20.46 -2.81
CA GLU A 33 -3.20 -21.87 -2.81
C GLU A 33 -2.40 -22.27 -1.55
N SER A 34 -1.89 -21.33 -0.77
CA SER A 34 -1.07 -21.56 0.43
C SER A 34 -1.85 -21.52 1.75
N ASP A 35 -3.14 -21.80 1.75
CA ASP A 35 -4.05 -21.78 2.91
C ASP A 35 -4.16 -20.41 3.61
N VAL A 36 -3.76 -19.32 2.93
CA VAL A 36 -3.93 -17.95 3.42
C VAL A 36 -5.26 -17.40 2.92
N MET A 37 -6.09 -16.97 3.83
CA MET A 37 -7.36 -16.33 3.50
C MET A 37 -7.13 -14.89 3.02
N LEU A 38 -7.39 -14.62 1.74
CA LEU A 38 -7.48 -13.28 1.20
C LEU A 38 -8.89 -12.75 1.35
N ILE A 39 -9.05 -11.56 1.94
CA ILE A 39 -10.35 -10.92 2.14
C ILE A 39 -10.35 -9.57 1.41
N PRO A 40 -10.51 -9.56 0.09
CA PRO A 40 -10.52 -8.32 -0.68
C PRO A 40 -11.78 -7.50 -0.37
N GLU A 41 -11.68 -6.17 -0.53
CA GLU A 41 -12.78 -5.22 -0.34
C GLU A 41 -13.28 -5.03 1.10
N PHE A 42 -12.64 -5.64 2.10
CA PHE A 42 -12.92 -5.39 3.51
C PHE A 42 -11.79 -4.55 4.11
N PRO A 43 -12.00 -3.25 4.28
CA PRO A 43 -11.01 -2.39 4.91
C PRO A 43 -10.91 -2.69 6.40
N GLY A 44 -9.70 -2.64 6.97
CA GLY A 44 -9.54 -2.59 8.41
C GLY A 44 -10.09 -1.26 8.95
N ALA A 45 -11.11 -1.30 9.81
CA ALA A 45 -11.76 -0.12 10.37
C ALA A 45 -11.20 0.29 11.72
N SER A 46 -10.92 -0.68 12.59
CA SER A 46 -10.35 -0.45 13.92
C SER A 46 -9.51 -1.63 14.39
N LEU A 47 -8.58 -1.35 15.29
CA LEU A 47 -7.87 -2.40 16.03
C LEU A 47 -8.70 -2.84 17.22
N LEU A 48 -8.67 -4.13 17.51
CA LEU A 48 -9.27 -4.74 18.72
C LEU A 48 -8.21 -4.85 19.80
N TYR A 49 -8.59 -4.54 21.03
CA TYR A 49 -7.69 -4.57 22.17
C TYR A 49 -8.28 -5.43 23.28
N ASP A 50 -7.42 -6.08 24.04
CA ASP A 50 -7.81 -6.69 25.31
C ASP A 50 -7.84 -5.66 26.46
N ASP A 51 -8.19 -6.10 27.66
CA ASP A 51 -8.27 -5.26 28.85
C ASP A 51 -6.91 -4.69 29.27
N ALA A 52 -5.82 -5.31 28.84
CA ALA A 52 -4.46 -4.85 29.07
C ALA A 52 -3.98 -3.85 27.99
N GLY A 53 -4.81 -3.56 26.98
CA GLY A 53 -4.48 -2.66 25.87
C GLY A 53 -3.63 -3.28 24.76
N LYS A 54 -3.43 -4.60 24.79
CA LYS A 54 -2.73 -5.33 23.74
C LYS A 54 -3.63 -5.51 22.52
N VAL A 55 -3.07 -5.35 21.31
CA VAL A 55 -3.80 -5.63 20.06
C VAL A 55 -4.04 -7.14 19.95
N ILE A 56 -5.31 -7.52 19.80
CA ILE A 56 -5.77 -8.91 19.67
C ILE A 56 -6.44 -9.20 18.33
N GLY A 57 -6.55 -8.20 17.45
CA GLY A 57 -7.16 -8.38 16.15
C GLY A 57 -7.54 -7.09 15.47
N VAL A 58 -8.33 -7.22 14.41
CA VAL A 58 -8.84 -6.12 13.59
C VAL A 58 -10.33 -6.28 13.37
N ARG A 59 -11.09 -5.20 13.52
CA ARG A 59 -12.47 -5.10 13.03
C ARG A 59 -12.46 -4.60 11.61
N THR A 60 -13.11 -5.30 10.69
CA THR A 60 -13.30 -4.83 9.32
C THR A 60 -14.45 -3.83 9.26
N GLY A 61 -14.43 -2.96 8.23
CA GLY A 61 -15.54 -2.06 7.95
C GLY A 61 -16.70 -2.77 7.25
N ASP A 62 -17.87 -2.16 7.31
CA ASP A 62 -19.03 -2.60 6.55
C ASP A 62 -18.81 -2.47 5.05
N LYS A 63 -19.32 -3.43 4.28
CA LYS A 63 -19.30 -3.42 2.82
C LYS A 63 -20.70 -3.08 2.28
N GLY A 64 -20.74 -2.42 1.14
CA GLY A 64 -22.01 -2.10 0.48
C GLY A 64 -22.80 -0.96 1.12
N ILE A 65 -22.13 0.00 1.75
CA ILE A 65 -22.75 1.26 2.19
C ILE A 65 -22.75 2.27 1.04
N GLY A 66 -23.87 2.95 0.84
CA GLY A 66 -24.03 4.02 -0.12
C GLY A 66 -23.30 5.30 0.29
N LYS A 67 -23.21 6.27 -0.63
CA LYS A 67 -22.65 7.60 -0.33
C LYS A 67 -23.54 8.40 0.66
N ASP A 68 -24.78 8.03 0.76
CA ASP A 68 -25.81 8.53 1.68
C ASP A 68 -25.75 7.89 3.07
N GLY A 69 -24.88 6.89 3.26
CA GLY A 69 -24.74 6.12 4.49
C GLY A 69 -25.71 4.94 4.60
N GLU A 70 -26.58 4.72 3.61
CA GLU A 70 -27.57 3.65 3.66
C GLU A 70 -27.03 2.33 3.08
N PRO A 71 -27.44 1.18 3.63
CA PRO A 71 -27.04 -0.13 3.13
C PRO A 71 -27.66 -0.40 1.75
N LYS A 72 -26.83 -0.90 0.83
CA LYS A 72 -27.23 -1.36 -0.51
C LYS A 72 -27.60 -2.83 -0.50
N ASN A 73 -28.11 -3.34 -1.63
CA ASN A 73 -28.48 -4.75 -1.79
C ASN A 73 -27.32 -5.74 -1.53
N ASN A 74 -26.08 -5.30 -1.65
CA ASN A 74 -24.87 -6.07 -1.39
C ASN A 74 -24.23 -5.75 -0.03
N PHE A 75 -25.00 -5.20 0.91
CA PHE A 75 -24.55 -4.90 2.26
C PHE A 75 -24.05 -6.15 2.97
N GLN A 76 -22.91 -6.04 3.59
CA GLN A 76 -22.33 -7.04 4.48
C GLN A 76 -21.72 -6.31 5.69
N PRO A 77 -22.12 -6.66 6.91
CA PRO A 77 -21.56 -6.05 8.10
C PRO A 77 -20.09 -6.45 8.26
N GLY A 78 -19.31 -5.56 8.83
CA GLY A 78 -17.93 -5.84 9.23
C GLY A 78 -17.88 -6.92 10.31
N ALA A 79 -16.74 -7.59 10.42
CA ALA A 79 -16.50 -8.66 11.36
C ALA A 79 -15.24 -8.41 12.20
N ASP A 80 -15.19 -9.01 13.37
CA ASP A 80 -14.01 -9.03 14.21
C ASP A 80 -13.13 -10.24 13.85
N ILE A 81 -11.90 -9.96 13.46
CA ILE A 81 -10.90 -10.96 13.11
C ILE A 81 -9.85 -10.96 14.21
N PHE A 82 -9.80 -12.04 14.99
CA PHE A 82 -8.85 -12.20 16.09
C PHE A 82 -7.58 -12.89 15.60
N ALA A 83 -6.42 -12.42 16.08
CA ALA A 83 -5.12 -12.96 15.73
C ALA A 83 -4.13 -12.86 16.90
N LYS A 84 -3.21 -13.82 16.97
CA LYS A 84 -2.09 -13.78 17.93
C LYS A 84 -1.12 -12.64 17.64
N VAL A 85 -0.97 -12.29 16.35
CA VAL A 85 -0.12 -11.21 15.85
C VAL A 85 -0.87 -10.47 14.74
N THR A 86 -0.84 -9.15 14.77
CA THR A 86 -1.37 -8.29 13.71
C THR A 86 -0.24 -7.54 13.05
N VAL A 87 -0.10 -7.68 11.73
CA VAL A 87 0.90 -6.96 10.92
C VAL A 87 0.20 -5.87 10.12
N LEU A 88 0.61 -4.62 10.31
CA LEU A 88 0.07 -3.46 9.60
C LEU A 88 0.95 -3.14 8.40
N GLY A 89 0.50 -3.46 7.20
CA GLY A 89 1.17 -3.19 5.92
C GLY A 89 0.48 -2.11 5.09
N GLU A 90 -0.02 -1.06 5.72
CA GLU A 90 -0.91 -0.05 5.12
C GLU A 90 -0.19 1.03 4.29
N GLY A 91 1.13 0.94 4.15
CA GLY A 91 1.94 1.93 3.45
C GLY A 91 2.19 3.21 4.27
N SER A 92 2.66 4.26 3.61
CA SER A 92 3.16 5.49 4.26
C SER A 92 2.09 6.30 5.03
N ARG A 93 0.82 6.09 4.73
CA ARG A 93 -0.32 6.81 5.34
C ARG A 93 -1.38 5.89 5.89
N GLY A 94 -0.98 4.77 6.46
CA GLY A 94 -1.90 3.80 7.04
C GLY A 94 -2.81 4.39 8.12
N SER A 95 -4.12 4.15 8.02
CA SER A 95 -5.10 4.73 8.95
C SER A 95 -5.11 4.07 10.32
N LEU A 96 -4.98 2.75 10.38
CA LEU A 96 -4.88 2.01 11.65
C LEU A 96 -3.53 2.23 12.31
N THR A 97 -2.46 2.23 11.51
CA THR A 97 -1.09 2.51 11.99
C THR A 97 -1.01 3.86 12.70
N LYS A 98 -1.59 4.91 12.14
CA LYS A 98 -1.62 6.24 12.79
C LYS A 98 -2.29 6.20 14.16
N LYS A 99 -3.47 5.60 14.24
CA LYS A 99 -4.21 5.46 15.49
C LYS A 99 -3.42 4.65 16.54
N LEU A 100 -2.71 3.62 16.09
CA LEU A 100 -1.87 2.81 16.98
C LEU A 100 -0.66 3.61 17.48
N VAL A 101 0.02 4.33 16.60
CA VAL A 101 1.17 5.18 16.95
C VAL A 101 0.76 6.23 17.96
N GLU A 102 -0.34 6.95 17.73
CA GLU A 102 -0.89 7.94 18.64
C GLU A 102 -1.27 7.32 20.00
N LYS A 103 -2.00 6.19 19.98
CA LYS A 103 -2.46 5.52 21.21
C LYS A 103 -1.32 5.03 22.10
N LEU A 104 -0.23 4.56 21.47
CA LEU A 104 0.92 3.98 22.19
C LEU A 104 2.10 4.94 22.35
N GLY A 105 1.98 6.18 21.86
CA GLY A 105 3.07 7.16 21.91
C GLY A 105 4.33 6.72 21.17
N LEU A 106 4.16 6.04 20.01
CA LEU A 106 5.28 5.49 19.23
C LEU A 106 5.87 6.49 18.22
N GLU A 107 5.56 7.75 18.35
CA GLU A 107 6.15 8.80 17.50
C GLU A 107 7.65 8.90 17.76
N GLY A 108 8.44 8.85 16.68
CA GLY A 108 9.89 9.04 16.76
C GLY A 108 10.28 10.52 16.88
N GLU A 109 11.55 10.78 17.20
CA GLU A 109 12.09 12.14 17.30
C GLU A 109 12.12 12.87 15.95
N ASN A 110 12.22 12.13 14.84
CA ASN A 110 12.26 12.71 13.49
C ASN A 110 10.87 12.81 12.90
N PRO A 111 10.49 13.99 12.35
CA PRO A 111 9.20 14.17 11.70
C PRO A 111 9.09 13.29 10.46
N GLN A 112 7.92 12.70 10.25
CA GLN A 112 7.60 11.97 9.03
C GLN A 112 7.50 12.94 7.85
N VAL A 113 8.31 12.73 6.82
CA VAL A 113 8.29 13.52 5.58
C VAL A 113 7.59 12.72 4.48
N TYR A 114 6.65 13.35 3.79
CA TYR A 114 5.91 12.76 2.68
C TYR A 114 6.26 13.46 1.38
N ALA A 115 6.65 12.67 0.36
CA ALA A 115 6.82 13.16 -1.00
C ALA A 115 5.53 12.92 -1.82
N GLY A 116 5.13 13.91 -2.59
CA GLY A 116 4.07 13.77 -3.59
C GLY A 116 4.63 13.29 -4.92
N GLY A 117 3.95 12.35 -5.59
CA GLY A 117 4.33 11.87 -6.90
C GLY A 117 3.14 11.77 -7.85
N VAL A 118 3.37 12.05 -9.14
CA VAL A 118 2.38 11.87 -10.21
C VAL A 118 2.88 10.80 -11.17
N LYS A 119 2.04 9.83 -11.48
CA LYS A 119 2.33 8.78 -12.44
C LYS A 119 1.42 8.92 -13.66
N LYS A 120 2.01 8.93 -14.85
CA LYS A 120 1.30 8.83 -16.13
C LYS A 120 1.80 7.63 -16.92
N ILE A 121 0.89 7.01 -17.66
CA ILE A 121 1.20 5.96 -18.62
C ILE A 121 0.99 6.55 -20.02
N TRP A 122 1.99 6.41 -20.88
CA TRP A 122 1.96 6.88 -22.24
C TRP A 122 2.09 5.69 -23.19
N GLU A 123 1.27 5.65 -24.20
CA GLU A 123 1.48 4.76 -25.34
C GLU A 123 2.41 5.44 -26.34
N LEU A 124 3.49 4.78 -26.66
CA LEU A 124 4.50 5.29 -27.58
C LEU A 124 4.50 4.48 -28.87
N GLN A 125 4.89 5.11 -29.96
CA GLN A 125 5.11 4.41 -31.22
C GLN A 125 6.14 3.30 -31.04
N LYS A 126 5.90 2.16 -31.67
CA LYS A 126 6.79 0.99 -31.63
C LYS A 126 8.24 1.39 -31.99
N GLY A 127 9.19 0.96 -31.19
CA GLY A 127 10.62 1.21 -31.41
C GLY A 127 11.16 2.53 -30.84
N ARG A 128 10.31 3.37 -30.22
CA ARG A 128 10.76 4.63 -29.59
C ARG A 128 11.55 4.42 -28.30
N VAL A 129 11.25 3.36 -27.55
CA VAL A 129 11.96 2.98 -26.34
C VAL A 129 12.23 1.50 -26.32
N THR A 130 13.33 1.10 -25.71
CA THR A 130 13.64 -0.30 -25.42
C THR A 130 12.97 -0.72 -24.13
N PRO A 131 12.33 -1.92 -24.05
CA PRO A 131 11.79 -2.43 -22.81
C PRO A 131 12.84 -2.45 -21.70
N GLY A 132 12.48 -1.99 -20.51
CA GLY A 132 13.39 -1.89 -19.35
C GLY A 132 14.25 -0.62 -19.32
N PHE A 133 14.16 0.27 -20.32
CA PHE A 133 14.86 1.55 -20.27
C PHE A 133 14.32 2.44 -19.16
N VAL A 134 15.21 2.94 -18.31
CA VAL A 134 14.91 3.89 -17.23
C VAL A 134 15.78 5.12 -17.39
N MET A 135 15.17 6.28 -17.29
CA MET A 135 15.87 7.56 -17.32
C MET A 135 15.40 8.43 -16.15
N HIS A 136 16.33 8.85 -15.33
CA HIS A 136 16.08 9.84 -14.28
C HIS A 136 16.44 11.23 -14.80
N THR A 137 15.56 12.19 -14.58
CA THR A 137 15.78 13.59 -14.94
C THR A 137 15.57 14.48 -13.71
N LEU A 138 16.36 15.52 -13.62
CA LEU A 138 16.26 16.54 -12.59
C LEU A 138 16.28 17.90 -13.27
N GLY A 139 15.50 18.84 -12.79
CA GLY A 139 15.54 20.20 -13.27
C GLY A 139 14.17 20.86 -13.43
N TYR A 140 14.21 22.14 -13.76
CA TYR A 140 13.02 22.97 -14.02
C TYR A 140 13.14 23.59 -15.41
N PRO A 141 12.06 23.66 -16.16
CA PRO A 141 10.80 22.94 -16.01
C PRO A 141 10.95 21.48 -16.45
N LEU A 142 10.20 20.57 -15.86
CA LEU A 142 10.14 19.16 -16.23
C LEU A 142 9.10 18.91 -17.32
#